data_209c57e6397f6f2aa2c7c9d3f92227c7
#
_entry.id   209c57e6397f6f2aa2c7c9d3f92227c7
#
_cell.length_a   1.000
_cell.length_b   1.000
_cell.length_c   1.000
_cell.angle_alpha   90.00
_cell.angle_beta   90.00
_cell.angle_gamma   90.00
#
_symmetry.space_group_name_H-M   'P 1'
#
loop_
_entity.id
_entity.type
_entity.pdbx_description
1 polymer ?
#
loop_
_entity_poly.entity_id
_entity_poly.type
_entity_poly.pdbx_seq_one_letter_code
_entity_poly.pdbx_strand_id
1 'polypeptide(L)'
;MKELVISLKIEKEKPLNLQDFSAAILALNASLSRFVEQERGINEFALELKSVEKGSDIFNFLVSVYSIFPINEYISAINSYFDLWKNLKTIKNQNVEQIQKEKYIDKMMVKDMLNIIKLYENGANAKIINNFNDSQIVINQNTYKLYGENLDCLCKLKGFEEKREVKSIFENMLIEFYQTTNSQKPLKHKAFCFNLSKSAKDIFIDDERLKQEMLENLYNYRFLVDLEVYKDERGKITTYRAYHYKDKILKG
;
A
#
# COMPACT_ATOMS: atom_id res chain seq x y z
N MET A 1 22.66 -13.05 25.09
CA MET A 1 21.27 -12.62 24.80
C MET A 1 20.84 -13.34 23.52
N LYS A 2 19.69 -14.08 23.53
CA LYS A 2 19.20 -14.68 22.28
C LYS A 2 18.71 -13.55 21.39
N GLU A 3 19.27 -13.46 20.18
CA GLU A 3 18.80 -12.51 19.17
C GLU A 3 17.46 -12.97 18.63
N LEU A 4 16.52 -12.03 18.47
CA LEU A 4 15.26 -12.28 17.78
C LEU A 4 15.48 -12.13 16.29
N VAL A 5 15.39 -13.23 15.55
CA VAL A 5 15.64 -13.26 14.11
C VAL A 5 14.40 -13.77 13.37
N ILE A 6 14.01 -13.03 12.33
CA ILE A 6 13.02 -13.44 11.33
C ILE A 6 13.77 -13.65 10.02
N SER A 7 13.56 -14.80 9.38
CA SER A 7 14.20 -15.11 8.09
C SER A 7 13.18 -15.10 6.97
N LEU A 8 13.54 -14.50 5.84
CA LEU A 8 12.80 -14.60 4.58
C LEU A 8 13.60 -15.50 3.64
N LYS A 9 13.10 -16.70 3.39
CA LYS A 9 13.66 -17.63 2.40
C LYS A 9 12.86 -17.51 1.11
N ILE A 10 13.56 -17.32 -0.01
CA ILE A 10 12.96 -17.20 -1.34
C ILE A 10 13.46 -18.35 -2.21
N GLU A 11 12.53 -19.08 -2.81
CA GLU A 11 12.78 -20.11 -3.80
C GLU A 11 12.21 -19.61 -5.13
N LYS A 12 13.07 -19.34 -6.10
CA LYS A 12 12.69 -18.74 -7.39
C LYS A 12 13.23 -19.52 -8.56
N GLU A 13 12.46 -19.60 -9.63
CA GLU A 13 12.88 -20.14 -10.93
C GLU A 13 13.49 -19.06 -11.84
N LYS A 14 13.17 -17.78 -11.59
CA LYS A 14 13.61 -16.62 -12.35
C LYS A 14 14.12 -15.53 -11.42
N PRO A 15 15.01 -14.62 -11.87
CA PRO A 15 15.41 -13.47 -11.08
C PRO A 15 14.20 -12.63 -10.66
N LEU A 16 14.13 -12.29 -9.38
CA LEU A 16 13.14 -11.36 -8.85
C LEU A 16 13.49 -9.93 -9.24
N ASN A 17 12.46 -9.15 -9.58
CA ASN A 17 12.61 -7.72 -9.70
C ASN A 17 12.93 -7.11 -8.32
N LEU A 18 13.95 -6.25 -8.27
CA LEU A 18 14.37 -5.60 -7.04
C LEU A 18 13.26 -4.73 -6.41
N GLN A 19 12.42 -4.10 -7.23
CA GLN A 19 11.30 -3.28 -6.74
C GLN A 19 10.27 -4.13 -6.01
N ASP A 20 9.89 -5.28 -6.59
CA ASP A 20 8.90 -6.18 -5.99
C ASP A 20 9.42 -6.82 -4.71
N PHE A 21 10.68 -7.22 -4.71
CA PHE A 21 11.35 -7.74 -3.52
C PHE A 21 11.42 -6.69 -2.41
N SER A 22 11.84 -5.48 -2.72
CA SER A 22 11.90 -4.38 -1.76
C SER A 22 10.53 -4.01 -1.23
N ALA A 23 9.50 -3.99 -2.09
CA ALA A 23 8.13 -3.73 -1.67
C ALA A 23 7.62 -4.77 -0.68
N ALA A 24 7.93 -6.05 -0.88
CA ALA A 24 7.53 -7.13 0.03
C ALA A 24 8.24 -7.04 1.39
N ILE A 25 9.55 -6.71 1.41
CA ILE A 25 10.30 -6.51 2.66
C ILE A 25 9.75 -5.31 3.44
N LEU A 26 9.52 -4.19 2.76
CA LEU A 26 8.94 -2.99 3.38
C LEU A 26 7.54 -3.28 3.93
N ALA A 27 6.72 -4.02 3.20
CA ALA A 27 5.40 -4.43 3.63
C ALA A 27 5.45 -5.38 4.84
N LEU A 28 6.40 -6.31 4.87
CA LEU A 28 6.62 -7.20 6.02
C LEU A 28 6.99 -6.39 7.27
N ASN A 29 7.95 -5.48 7.15
CA ASN A 29 8.33 -4.61 8.26
C ASN A 29 7.16 -3.74 8.72
N ALA A 30 6.45 -3.09 7.80
CA ALA A 30 5.34 -2.19 8.11
C ALA A 30 4.15 -2.93 8.76
N SER A 31 3.77 -4.11 8.26
CA SER A 31 2.66 -4.88 8.81
C SER A 31 2.99 -5.44 10.19
N LEU A 32 4.20 -5.94 10.38
CA LEU A 32 4.64 -6.47 11.66
C LEU A 32 4.80 -5.37 12.71
N SER A 33 5.42 -4.22 12.35
CA SER A 33 5.55 -3.05 13.22
C SER A 33 4.17 -2.55 13.69
N ARG A 34 3.23 -2.37 12.76
CA ARG A 34 1.86 -1.95 13.07
C ARG A 34 1.13 -2.93 13.97
N PHE A 35 1.31 -4.23 13.72
CA PHE A 35 0.69 -5.26 14.55
C PHE A 35 1.23 -5.23 15.99
N VAL A 36 2.55 -5.14 16.15
CA VAL A 36 3.22 -5.04 17.46
C VAL A 36 2.78 -3.78 18.21
N GLU A 37 2.66 -2.66 17.53
CA GLU A 37 2.16 -1.41 18.10
C GLU A 37 0.70 -1.56 18.57
N GLN A 38 -0.18 -2.09 17.73
CA GLN A 38 -1.60 -2.25 18.04
C GLN A 38 -1.86 -3.27 19.16
N GLU A 39 -1.08 -4.35 19.22
CA GLU A 39 -1.26 -5.40 20.21
C GLU A 39 -0.66 -5.05 21.58
N ARG A 40 0.52 -4.40 21.58
CA ARG A 40 1.32 -4.17 22.81
C ARG A 40 1.66 -2.71 23.09
N GLY A 41 1.29 -1.77 22.24
CA GLY A 41 1.65 -0.37 22.38
C GLY A 41 3.14 -0.09 22.15
N ILE A 42 3.86 -1.00 21.50
CA ILE A 42 5.29 -0.87 21.22
C ILE A 42 5.46 -0.09 19.92
N ASN A 43 5.81 1.19 20.00
CA ASN A 43 5.94 2.08 18.83
C ASN A 43 7.31 1.96 18.13
N GLU A 44 8.29 1.37 18.80
CA GLU A 44 9.65 1.25 18.30
C GLU A 44 9.93 -0.22 17.93
N PHE A 45 9.56 -0.57 16.71
CA PHE A 45 9.81 -1.88 16.12
C PHE A 45 10.39 -1.71 14.73
N ALA A 46 11.48 -2.40 14.43
CA ALA A 46 12.04 -2.47 13.08
C ALA A 46 12.69 -3.83 12.80
N LEU A 47 12.69 -4.21 11.53
CA LEU A 47 13.48 -5.32 11.01
C LEU A 47 14.74 -4.74 10.36
N GLU A 48 15.90 -5.11 10.86
CA GLU A 48 17.20 -4.73 10.31
C GLU A 48 17.85 -5.91 9.60
N LEU A 49 18.33 -5.72 8.37
CA LEU A 49 19.00 -6.80 7.64
C LEU A 49 20.30 -7.16 8.37
N LYS A 50 20.34 -8.35 8.97
CA LYS A 50 21.49 -8.87 9.68
C LYS A 50 22.48 -9.54 8.75
N SER A 51 21.98 -10.43 7.89
CA SER A 51 22.82 -11.21 6.97
C SER A 51 22.02 -11.75 5.80
N VAL A 52 22.74 -12.03 4.73
CA VAL A 52 22.26 -12.83 3.60
C VAL A 52 23.14 -14.07 3.54
N GLU A 53 22.56 -15.26 3.52
CA GLU A 53 23.34 -16.49 3.48
C GLU A 53 24.01 -16.67 2.12
N LYS A 54 25.28 -16.99 2.14
CA LYS A 54 26.09 -17.15 0.92
C LYS A 54 25.56 -18.31 0.06
N GLY A 55 25.23 -17.99 -1.19
CA GLY A 55 24.74 -18.99 -2.14
C GLY A 55 23.27 -19.38 -1.97
N SER A 56 22.51 -18.69 -1.10
CA SER A 56 21.08 -18.88 -0.92
C SER A 56 20.33 -17.56 -0.98
N ASP A 57 19.03 -17.65 -1.24
CA ASP A 57 18.11 -16.50 -1.16
C ASP A 57 17.46 -16.42 0.24
N ILE A 58 18.28 -16.56 1.31
CA ILE A 58 17.85 -16.43 2.69
C ILE A 58 18.34 -15.11 3.26
N PHE A 59 17.41 -14.27 3.66
CA PHE A 59 17.63 -12.96 4.25
C PHE A 59 17.25 -13.03 5.73
N ASN A 60 18.21 -12.83 6.62
CA ASN A 60 17.99 -12.84 8.05
C ASN A 60 17.84 -11.41 8.55
N PHE A 61 16.75 -11.12 9.24
CA PHE A 61 16.45 -9.83 9.81
C PHE A 61 16.50 -9.93 11.34
N LEU A 62 17.26 -9.04 11.95
CA LEU A 62 17.26 -8.82 13.38
C LEU A 62 16.06 -7.97 13.75
N VAL A 63 15.31 -8.38 14.78
CA VAL A 63 14.29 -7.54 15.38
C VAL A 63 14.98 -6.55 16.31
N SER A 64 14.86 -5.27 16.00
CA SER A 64 15.39 -4.20 16.86
C SER A 64 14.50 -4.07 18.08
N VAL A 65 15.04 -4.40 19.24
CA VAL A 65 14.36 -4.36 20.54
C VAL A 65 14.89 -3.15 21.31
N TYR A 66 14.02 -2.17 21.52
CA TYR A 66 14.35 -1.01 22.33
C TYR A 66 14.07 -1.30 23.81
N SER A 67 14.92 -0.89 24.70
CA SER A 67 15.04 -1.35 26.10
C SER A 67 13.87 -1.03 27.03
N ILE A 68 12.85 -0.32 26.55
CA ILE A 68 11.71 0.11 27.38
C ILE A 68 10.71 -1.04 27.66
N PHE A 69 10.65 -2.02 26.77
CA PHE A 69 9.73 -3.17 26.89
C PHE A 69 10.49 -4.47 27.14
N PRO A 70 9.94 -5.38 27.94
CA PRO A 70 10.49 -6.71 28.12
C PRO A 70 10.54 -7.47 26.78
N ILE A 71 11.62 -8.20 26.52
CA ILE A 71 11.80 -8.97 25.29
C ILE A 71 10.65 -9.96 25.02
N ASN A 72 10.04 -10.49 26.09
CA ASN A 72 8.91 -11.41 25.99
C ASN A 72 7.66 -10.77 25.36
N GLU A 73 7.48 -9.46 25.48
CA GLU A 73 6.37 -8.75 24.83
C GLU A 73 6.53 -8.74 23.32
N TYR A 74 7.76 -8.50 22.83
CA TYR A 74 8.05 -8.60 21.39
C TYR A 74 7.84 -10.02 20.87
N ILE A 75 8.34 -11.03 21.58
CA ILE A 75 8.16 -12.44 21.22
C ILE A 75 6.68 -12.78 21.13
N SER A 76 5.89 -12.40 22.14
CA SER A 76 4.45 -12.64 22.17
C SER A 76 3.75 -12.00 20.98
N ALA A 77 4.00 -10.72 20.71
CA ALA A 77 3.38 -10.00 19.61
C ALA A 77 3.75 -10.60 18.24
N ILE A 78 5.03 -10.97 18.04
CA ILE A 78 5.45 -11.59 16.78
C ILE A 78 4.77 -12.96 16.62
N ASN A 79 4.67 -13.76 17.67
CA ASN A 79 3.96 -15.03 17.61
C ASN A 79 2.49 -14.85 17.23
N SER A 80 1.80 -13.87 17.84
CA SER A 80 0.42 -13.53 17.52
C SER A 80 0.27 -13.09 16.05
N TYR A 81 1.25 -12.35 15.50
CA TYR A 81 1.25 -12.00 14.07
C TYR A 81 1.34 -13.24 13.17
N PHE A 82 2.19 -14.19 13.48
CA PHE A 82 2.26 -15.46 12.74
C PHE A 82 1.00 -16.29 12.88
N ASP A 83 0.36 -16.27 14.04
CA ASP A 83 -0.94 -16.94 14.26
C ASP A 83 -2.07 -16.24 13.47
N LEU A 84 -2.05 -14.92 13.35
CA LEU A 84 -2.95 -14.19 12.45
C LEU A 84 -2.86 -14.71 11.02
N TRP A 85 -1.65 -14.91 10.47
CA TRP A 85 -1.47 -15.48 9.14
C TRP A 85 -2.00 -16.92 9.03
N LYS A 86 -1.86 -17.75 10.08
CA LYS A 86 -2.45 -19.09 10.12
C LYS A 86 -3.99 -19.00 10.08
N ASN A 87 -4.56 -18.09 10.85
CA ASN A 87 -6.01 -17.88 10.92
C ASN A 87 -6.57 -17.38 9.58
N LEU A 88 -5.80 -16.57 8.83
CA LEU A 88 -6.20 -16.13 7.48
C LEU A 88 -6.48 -17.31 6.52
N LYS A 89 -5.91 -18.49 6.73
CA LYS A 89 -6.21 -19.68 5.91
C LYS A 89 -7.65 -20.19 6.11
N THR A 90 -8.27 -19.91 7.24
CA THR A 90 -9.56 -20.46 7.65
C THR A 90 -10.72 -19.45 7.65
N ILE A 91 -10.45 -18.20 7.26
CA ILE A 91 -11.41 -17.09 7.35
C ILE A 91 -12.73 -17.39 6.65
N LYS A 92 -12.73 -18.00 5.46
CA LYS A 92 -13.98 -18.34 4.75
C LYS A 92 -14.90 -19.27 5.53
N ASN A 93 -14.35 -20.00 6.49
CA ASN A 93 -15.09 -20.95 7.33
C ASN A 93 -15.45 -20.39 8.71
N GLN A 94 -15.00 -19.17 9.03
CA GLN A 94 -15.28 -18.50 10.29
C GLN A 94 -16.55 -17.67 10.20
N ASN A 95 -17.28 -17.56 11.31
CA ASN A 95 -18.44 -16.72 11.41
C ASN A 95 -18.03 -15.25 11.21
N VAL A 96 -18.77 -14.51 10.36
CA VAL A 96 -18.53 -13.09 10.01
C VAL A 96 -18.28 -12.21 11.25
N GLU A 97 -18.97 -12.49 12.36
CA GLU A 97 -18.79 -11.79 13.63
C GLU A 97 -17.41 -11.98 14.27
N GLN A 98 -16.78 -13.15 14.09
CA GLN A 98 -15.42 -13.38 14.59
C GLN A 98 -14.39 -12.59 13.81
N ILE A 99 -14.56 -12.49 12.49
CA ILE A 99 -13.67 -11.74 11.60
C ILE A 99 -13.77 -10.22 11.87
N GLN A 100 -14.97 -9.72 12.12
CA GLN A 100 -15.19 -8.31 12.46
C GLN A 100 -14.53 -7.92 13.79
N LYS A 101 -14.38 -8.88 14.70
CA LYS A 101 -13.73 -8.71 16.01
C LYS A 101 -12.19 -8.78 15.96
N GLU A 102 -11.60 -9.19 14.83
CA GLU A 102 -10.13 -9.15 14.65
C GLU A 102 -9.67 -7.67 14.65
N LYS A 103 -9.42 -7.19 15.88
CA LYS A 103 -9.13 -5.79 16.20
C LYS A 103 -7.90 -5.24 15.46
N TYR A 104 -6.96 -6.12 15.12
CA TYR A 104 -5.65 -5.73 14.61
C TYR A 104 -5.55 -5.66 13.09
N ILE A 105 -6.62 -6.02 12.35
CA ILE A 105 -6.62 -5.95 10.90
C ILE A 105 -7.27 -4.65 10.43
N ASP A 106 -6.46 -3.68 10.06
CA ASP A 106 -6.87 -2.45 9.38
C ASP A 106 -6.61 -2.51 7.86
N LYS A 107 -7.06 -1.48 7.12
CA LYS A 107 -6.89 -1.39 5.67
C LYS A 107 -5.41 -1.43 5.24
N MET A 108 -4.53 -0.80 6.00
CA MET A 108 -3.11 -0.74 5.69
C MET A 108 -2.45 -2.10 5.92
N MET A 109 -2.83 -2.80 6.99
CA MET A 109 -2.38 -4.16 7.26
C MET A 109 -2.74 -5.10 6.10
N VAL A 110 -3.98 -5.06 5.62
CA VAL A 110 -4.41 -5.87 4.47
C VAL A 110 -3.61 -5.54 3.22
N LYS A 111 -3.36 -4.26 2.95
CA LYS A 111 -2.54 -3.82 1.81
C LYS A 111 -1.10 -4.35 1.91
N ASP A 112 -0.51 -4.30 3.09
CA ASP A 112 0.84 -4.81 3.32
C ASP A 112 0.87 -6.34 3.14
N MET A 113 -0.11 -7.06 3.67
CA MET A 113 -0.23 -8.52 3.46
C MET A 113 -0.39 -8.88 1.98
N LEU A 114 -1.19 -8.13 1.22
CA LEU A 114 -1.31 -8.29 -0.23
C LEU A 114 0.03 -8.07 -0.95
N ASN A 115 0.81 -7.08 -0.56
CA ASN A 115 2.13 -6.85 -1.13
C ASN A 115 3.12 -7.99 -0.82
N ILE A 116 3.02 -8.59 0.36
CA ILE A 116 3.84 -9.76 0.72
C ILE A 116 3.51 -10.96 -0.17
N ILE A 117 2.23 -11.27 -0.37
CA ILE A 117 1.85 -12.45 -1.17
C ILE A 117 2.12 -12.27 -2.67
N LYS A 118 2.27 -11.04 -3.17
CA LYS A 118 2.68 -10.75 -4.55
C LYS A 118 4.07 -11.28 -4.91
N LEU A 119 4.89 -11.68 -3.95
CA LEU A 119 6.14 -12.41 -4.25
C LEU A 119 5.89 -13.63 -5.12
N TYR A 120 4.76 -14.32 -4.94
CA TYR A 120 4.40 -15.46 -5.78
C TYR A 120 4.01 -15.04 -7.22
N GLU A 121 3.25 -13.96 -7.40
CA GLU A 121 2.91 -13.43 -8.74
C GLU A 121 4.17 -13.09 -9.55
N ASN A 122 5.21 -12.65 -8.85
CA ASN A 122 6.50 -12.30 -9.44
C ASN A 122 7.44 -13.50 -9.59
N GLY A 123 6.93 -14.72 -9.47
CA GLY A 123 7.63 -15.97 -9.77
C GLY A 123 8.46 -16.54 -8.63
N ALA A 124 8.19 -16.19 -7.39
CA ALA A 124 8.90 -16.71 -6.23
C ALA A 124 8.00 -17.35 -5.19
N ASN A 125 8.33 -18.57 -4.77
CA ASN A 125 7.84 -19.10 -3.51
C ASN A 125 8.62 -18.46 -2.36
N ALA A 126 7.94 -18.11 -1.27
CA ALA A 126 8.58 -17.51 -0.12
C ALA A 126 8.15 -18.19 1.18
N LYS A 127 9.08 -18.21 2.14
CA LYS A 127 8.82 -18.63 3.53
C LYS A 127 9.33 -17.55 4.46
N ILE A 128 8.46 -16.99 5.29
CA ILE A 128 8.83 -16.10 6.38
C ILE A 128 8.87 -16.96 7.63
N ILE A 129 10.02 -17.04 8.27
CA ILE A 129 10.30 -17.97 9.37
C ILE A 129 10.57 -17.17 10.63
N ASN A 130 9.85 -17.48 11.67
CA ASN A 130 10.10 -17.00 13.01
C ASN A 130 11.05 -17.99 13.72
N ASN A 131 12.33 -17.63 13.77
CA ASN A 131 13.38 -18.55 14.23
C ASN A 131 13.39 -18.81 15.75
N PHE A 132 12.53 -18.16 16.53
CA PHE A 132 12.48 -18.43 17.98
C PHE A 132 11.32 -19.33 18.42
N ASN A 133 10.38 -19.65 17.54
CA ASN A 133 9.32 -20.63 17.81
C ASN A 133 9.00 -21.54 16.61
N ASP A 134 9.85 -21.57 15.58
CA ASP A 134 9.72 -22.37 14.35
C ASP A 134 8.40 -22.19 13.58
N SER A 135 7.65 -21.13 13.86
CA SER A 135 6.45 -20.82 13.09
C SER A 135 6.81 -20.20 11.74
N GLN A 136 5.99 -20.49 10.72
CA GLN A 136 6.27 -19.99 9.37
C GLN A 136 5.01 -19.57 8.61
N ILE A 137 5.18 -18.56 7.78
CA ILE A 137 4.23 -18.13 6.76
C ILE A 137 4.76 -18.62 5.42
N VAL A 138 4.02 -19.48 4.75
CA VAL A 138 4.41 -20.06 3.45
C VAL A 138 3.59 -19.43 2.35
N ILE A 139 4.27 -18.88 1.34
CA ILE A 139 3.69 -18.25 0.15
C ILE A 139 4.11 -19.09 -1.05
N ASN A 140 3.17 -19.86 -1.61
CA ASN A 140 3.32 -20.67 -2.80
C ASN A 140 1.98 -20.67 -3.57
N GLN A 141 1.89 -21.40 -4.66
CA GLN A 141 0.69 -21.49 -5.49
C GLN A 141 -0.60 -21.71 -4.71
N ASN A 142 -0.60 -22.63 -3.76
CA ASN A 142 -1.80 -23.00 -2.99
C ASN A 142 -2.17 -21.92 -1.97
N THR A 143 -1.18 -21.41 -1.25
CA THR A 143 -1.41 -20.42 -0.18
C THR A 143 -1.62 -19.01 -0.73
N TYR A 144 -1.00 -18.64 -1.84
CA TYR A 144 -1.22 -17.37 -2.52
C TYR A 144 -2.70 -17.16 -2.86
N LYS A 145 -3.30 -18.15 -3.55
CA LYS A 145 -4.73 -18.07 -3.91
C LYS A 145 -5.61 -17.99 -2.67
N LEU A 146 -5.33 -18.81 -1.68
CA LEU A 146 -6.10 -18.86 -0.43
C LEU A 146 -6.02 -17.55 0.36
N TYR A 147 -4.80 -16.99 0.52
CA TYR A 147 -4.61 -15.71 1.20
C TYR A 147 -5.29 -14.57 0.43
N GLY A 148 -5.11 -14.51 -0.90
CA GLY A 148 -5.74 -13.49 -1.74
C GLY A 148 -7.25 -13.47 -1.58
N GLU A 149 -7.91 -14.61 -1.73
CA GLU A 149 -9.35 -14.74 -1.58
C GLU A 149 -9.85 -14.37 -0.17
N ASN A 150 -9.09 -14.71 0.87
CA ASN A 150 -9.46 -14.40 2.25
C ASN A 150 -9.21 -12.92 2.60
N LEU A 151 -8.14 -12.30 2.09
CA LEU A 151 -7.89 -10.87 2.23
C LEU A 151 -8.95 -10.04 1.48
N ASP A 152 -9.38 -10.47 0.29
CA ASP A 152 -10.50 -9.84 -0.43
C ASP A 152 -11.81 -9.95 0.36
N CYS A 153 -12.07 -11.11 0.96
CA CYS A 153 -13.22 -11.31 1.83
C CYS A 153 -13.18 -10.35 3.03
N LEU A 154 -12.02 -10.21 3.68
CA LEU A 154 -11.82 -9.25 4.77
C LEU A 154 -12.05 -7.80 4.35
N CYS A 155 -11.54 -7.41 3.16
CA CYS A 155 -11.78 -6.08 2.60
C CYS A 155 -13.28 -5.78 2.49
N LYS A 156 -14.05 -6.73 1.97
CA LYS A 156 -15.51 -6.60 1.82
C LYS A 156 -16.21 -6.49 3.17
N LEU A 157 -15.90 -7.40 4.09
CA LEU A 157 -16.54 -7.46 5.41
C LEU A 157 -16.26 -6.23 6.28
N LYS A 158 -15.03 -5.70 6.20
CA LYS A 158 -14.63 -4.51 6.96
C LYS A 158 -14.86 -3.18 6.22
N GLY A 159 -15.42 -3.23 5.01
CA GLY A 159 -15.62 -2.03 4.18
C GLY A 159 -14.31 -1.36 3.75
N PHE A 160 -13.23 -2.13 3.63
CA PHE A 160 -11.92 -1.64 3.18
C PHE A 160 -11.79 -1.57 1.67
N GLU A 161 -12.84 -1.94 0.93
CA GLU A 161 -12.83 -1.85 -0.52
C GLU A 161 -12.35 -0.46 -0.94
N GLU A 162 -11.40 -0.41 -1.86
CA GLU A 162 -11.11 0.83 -2.54
C GLU A 162 -12.41 1.22 -3.25
N LYS A 163 -12.94 2.39 -2.90
CA LYS A 163 -14.09 2.95 -3.61
C LYS A 163 -13.74 2.88 -5.08
N ARG A 164 -14.44 2.06 -5.84
CA ARG A 164 -14.27 2.00 -7.29
C ARG A 164 -14.58 3.37 -7.81
N GLU A 165 -13.54 4.13 -8.11
CA GLU A 165 -13.71 5.41 -8.76
C GLU A 165 -14.19 5.13 -10.18
N VAL A 166 -15.40 5.54 -10.46
CA VAL A 166 -15.94 5.46 -11.82
C VAL A 166 -15.19 6.49 -12.65
N LYS A 167 -14.40 6.00 -13.59
CA LYS A 167 -13.62 6.84 -14.51
C LYS A 167 -14.49 7.26 -15.68
N SER A 168 -14.55 8.57 -15.94
CA SER A 168 -15.17 9.15 -17.13
C SER A 168 -14.16 10.03 -17.85
N ILE A 169 -14.13 9.97 -19.18
CA ILE A 169 -13.24 10.78 -20.01
C ILE A 169 -14.04 11.97 -20.56
N PHE A 170 -13.48 13.16 -20.45
CA PHE A 170 -14.03 14.40 -20.99
C PHE A 170 -12.97 15.11 -21.80
N GLU A 171 -13.31 15.44 -23.03
CA GLU A 171 -12.41 16.16 -23.93
C GLU A 171 -12.70 17.67 -23.90
N ASN A 172 -11.68 18.48 -24.21
CA ASN A 172 -11.78 19.93 -24.36
C ASN A 172 -12.36 20.63 -23.11
N MET A 173 -11.87 20.24 -21.94
CA MET A 173 -12.31 20.83 -20.68
C MET A 173 -11.44 22.02 -20.28
N LEU A 174 -12.07 23.12 -19.89
CA LEU A 174 -11.39 24.27 -19.32
C LEU A 174 -11.19 24.08 -17.83
N ILE A 175 -9.93 24.09 -17.41
CA ILE A 175 -9.55 24.05 -15.99
C ILE A 175 -8.88 25.34 -15.56
N GLU A 176 -9.08 25.69 -14.31
CA GLU A 176 -8.45 26.82 -13.65
C GLU A 176 -7.77 26.34 -12.37
N PHE A 177 -6.46 26.54 -12.24
CA PHE A 177 -5.74 26.14 -11.05
C PHE A 177 -6.08 27.06 -9.88
N TYR A 178 -6.40 26.45 -8.74
CA TYR A 178 -6.69 27.14 -7.49
C TYR A 178 -5.50 27.13 -6.53
N GLN A 179 -4.78 26.00 -6.47
CA GLN A 179 -3.64 25.81 -5.59
C GLN A 179 -2.61 24.91 -6.26
N THR A 180 -1.35 25.32 -6.16
CA THR A 180 -0.20 24.48 -6.55
C THR A 180 0.76 24.39 -5.38
N THR A 181 1.45 23.25 -5.27
CA THR A 181 2.49 23.06 -4.27
C THR A 181 3.83 22.90 -4.96
N ASN A 182 4.83 23.64 -4.49
CA ASN A 182 6.19 23.63 -5.03
C ASN A 182 7.08 22.74 -4.13
N SER A 183 6.78 21.44 -4.02
CA SER A 183 7.55 20.51 -3.20
C SER A 183 7.99 19.29 -4.01
N GLN A 184 9.12 18.69 -3.64
CA GLN A 184 9.66 17.48 -4.29
C GLN A 184 8.82 16.20 -4.07
N LYS A 185 7.72 16.28 -3.31
CA LYS A 185 6.75 15.17 -3.16
C LYS A 185 5.76 15.21 -4.33
N PRO A 186 5.12 14.08 -4.73
CA PRO A 186 4.12 14.08 -5.79
C PRO A 186 3.04 15.11 -5.46
N LEU A 187 2.98 16.14 -6.33
CA LEU A 187 2.29 17.39 -6.07
C LEU A 187 0.78 17.19 -6.17
N LYS A 188 0.07 17.47 -5.10
CA LYS A 188 -1.38 17.63 -5.15
C LYS A 188 -1.70 19.07 -5.57
N HIS A 189 -1.98 19.26 -6.85
CA HIS A 189 -2.56 20.50 -7.34
C HIS A 189 -4.07 20.47 -7.11
N LYS A 190 -4.70 21.65 -7.06
CA LYS A 190 -6.17 21.79 -7.06
C LYS A 190 -6.61 22.65 -8.21
N ALA A 191 -7.65 22.22 -8.90
CA ALA A 191 -8.21 22.95 -10.03
C ALA A 191 -9.73 22.95 -9.99
N PHE A 192 -10.31 24.03 -10.52
CA PHE A 192 -11.71 24.11 -10.89
C PHE A 192 -11.88 23.61 -12.33
N CYS A 193 -12.92 22.84 -12.56
CA CYS A 193 -13.51 22.62 -13.87
C CYS A 193 -14.99 22.96 -13.75
N PHE A 194 -15.35 24.23 -14.05
CA PHE A 194 -16.67 24.79 -13.76
C PHE A 194 -17.81 24.04 -14.45
N ASN A 195 -17.53 23.39 -15.60
CA ASN A 195 -18.50 22.58 -16.32
C ASN A 195 -18.82 21.27 -15.60
N LEU A 196 -17.96 20.83 -14.66
CA LEU A 196 -18.10 19.55 -13.98
C LEU A 196 -18.36 19.68 -12.46
N SER A 197 -17.76 20.71 -11.83
CA SER A 197 -17.87 20.89 -10.38
C SER A 197 -17.74 22.36 -9.98
N LYS A 198 -18.59 22.79 -9.03
CA LYS A 198 -18.52 24.13 -8.44
C LYS A 198 -17.39 24.26 -7.40
N SER A 199 -16.75 23.16 -7.01
CA SER A 199 -15.65 23.16 -6.04
C SER A 199 -14.35 22.65 -6.66
N ALA A 200 -13.22 23.23 -6.26
CA ALA A 200 -11.90 22.75 -6.67
C ALA A 200 -11.70 21.31 -6.23
N LYS A 201 -11.06 20.51 -7.08
CA LYS A 201 -10.73 19.11 -6.83
C LYS A 201 -9.23 18.92 -6.97
N ASP A 202 -8.72 17.88 -6.32
CA ASP A 202 -7.35 17.44 -6.53
C ASP A 202 -7.18 17.05 -8.01
N ILE A 203 -6.05 17.46 -8.61
CA ILE A 203 -5.73 17.18 -10.00
C ILE A 203 -4.30 16.67 -10.14
N PHE A 204 -4.17 15.57 -10.87
CA PHE A 204 -2.88 15.03 -11.32
C PHE A 204 -2.62 15.49 -12.75
N ILE A 205 -1.37 15.78 -13.08
CA ILE A 205 -0.97 16.28 -14.39
C ILE A 205 0.05 15.32 -14.98
N ASP A 206 -0.32 14.70 -16.10
CA ASP A 206 0.56 13.77 -16.81
C ASP A 206 1.22 14.42 -18.04
N ASP A 207 0.65 15.51 -18.58
CA ASP A 207 1.18 16.20 -19.76
C ASP A 207 2.34 17.12 -19.36
N GLU A 208 3.53 16.85 -19.90
CA GLU A 208 4.75 17.63 -19.61
C GLU A 208 4.67 19.08 -20.15
N ARG A 209 3.96 19.31 -21.25
CA ARG A 209 3.78 20.67 -21.78
C ARG A 209 2.91 21.51 -20.85
N LEU A 210 1.84 20.91 -20.29
CA LEU A 210 1.02 21.58 -19.28
C LEU A 210 1.85 21.92 -18.04
N LYS A 211 2.73 21.02 -17.59
CA LYS A 211 3.63 21.31 -16.46
C LYS A 211 4.55 22.50 -16.75
N GLN A 212 5.09 22.60 -17.95
CA GLN A 212 5.93 23.73 -18.37
C GLN A 212 5.15 25.04 -18.40
N GLU A 213 3.97 25.04 -19.02
CA GLU A 213 3.09 26.22 -19.09
C GLU A 213 2.66 26.72 -17.71
N MET A 214 2.49 25.82 -16.76
CA MET A 214 2.18 26.16 -15.37
C MET A 214 3.30 26.95 -14.67
N LEU A 215 4.54 26.84 -15.09
CA LEU A 215 5.67 27.57 -14.50
C LEU A 215 5.67 29.07 -14.88
N GLU A 216 5.04 29.45 -15.99
CA GLU A 216 5.16 30.80 -16.52
C GLU A 216 4.15 31.81 -15.94
N ASN A 217 2.89 31.47 -15.72
CA ASN A 217 1.88 32.34 -15.12
C ASN A 217 0.54 31.62 -14.87
N LEU A 218 0.59 30.65 -14.06
CA LEU A 218 -0.51 29.70 -13.78
C LEU A 218 -1.86 30.38 -13.49
N TYR A 219 -1.85 31.43 -12.70
CA TYR A 219 -3.09 32.05 -12.20
C TYR A 219 -3.76 33.00 -13.19
N ASN A 220 -3.06 33.39 -14.25
CA ASN A 220 -3.59 34.32 -15.26
C ASN A 220 -4.32 33.57 -16.39
N TYR A 221 -4.22 32.27 -16.46
CA TYR A 221 -4.75 31.48 -17.56
C TYR A 221 -5.73 30.42 -17.09
N ARG A 222 -6.64 30.05 -17.98
CA ARG A 222 -7.38 28.77 -17.99
C ARG A 222 -6.75 27.89 -19.04
N PHE A 223 -6.70 26.59 -18.76
CA PHE A 223 -6.04 25.61 -19.62
C PHE A 223 -7.08 24.69 -20.23
N LEU A 224 -7.02 24.53 -21.56
CA LEU A 224 -7.85 23.60 -22.31
C LEU A 224 -7.15 22.24 -22.33
N VAL A 225 -7.79 21.23 -21.74
CA VAL A 225 -7.19 19.90 -21.53
C VAL A 225 -8.22 18.79 -21.75
N ASP A 226 -7.75 17.57 -21.98
CA ASP A 226 -8.58 16.38 -21.83
C ASP A 226 -8.42 15.84 -20.40
N LEU A 227 -9.54 15.51 -19.77
CA LEU A 227 -9.62 15.10 -18.38
C LEU A 227 -10.15 13.68 -18.21
N GLU A 228 -9.48 12.91 -17.38
CA GLU A 228 -10.10 11.79 -16.68
C GLU A 228 -10.71 12.32 -15.38
N VAL A 229 -11.97 11.98 -15.16
CA VAL A 229 -12.74 12.42 -13.99
C VAL A 229 -13.07 11.20 -13.15
N TYR A 230 -12.61 11.19 -11.92
CA TYR A 230 -12.85 10.12 -10.96
C TYR A 230 -14.00 10.51 -10.04
N LYS A 231 -14.96 9.60 -9.87
CA LYS A 231 -16.16 9.79 -9.05
C LYS A 231 -16.25 8.70 -8.00
N ASP A 232 -16.71 9.04 -6.80
CA ASP A 232 -17.06 8.07 -5.77
C ASP A 232 -18.34 7.29 -6.15
N GLU A 233 -18.70 6.30 -5.34
CA GLU A 233 -19.89 5.45 -5.53
C GLU A 233 -21.21 6.25 -5.56
N ARG A 234 -21.22 7.46 -5.00
CA ARG A 234 -22.36 8.39 -5.01
C ARG A 234 -22.37 9.30 -6.24
N GLY A 235 -21.44 9.08 -7.19
CA GLY A 235 -21.29 9.90 -8.39
C GLY A 235 -20.65 11.27 -8.16
N LYS A 236 -20.15 11.55 -6.93
CA LYS A 236 -19.49 12.80 -6.60
C LYS A 236 -18.05 12.78 -7.11
N ILE A 237 -17.63 13.83 -7.82
CA ILE A 237 -16.28 13.97 -8.33
C ILE A 237 -15.30 14.11 -7.16
N THR A 238 -14.27 13.27 -7.16
CA THR A 238 -13.18 13.22 -6.17
C THR A 238 -11.91 13.86 -6.71
N THR A 239 -11.52 13.52 -7.94
CA THR A 239 -10.22 13.83 -8.50
C THR A 239 -10.29 14.03 -10.01
N TYR A 240 -9.40 14.85 -10.55
CA TYR A 240 -9.13 14.98 -11.97
C TYR A 240 -7.75 14.44 -12.32
N ARG A 241 -7.57 14.03 -13.58
CA ARG A 241 -6.28 13.75 -14.18
C ARG A 241 -6.22 14.38 -15.57
N ALA A 242 -5.37 15.38 -15.74
CA ALA A 242 -5.14 16.05 -17.03
C ALA A 242 -4.03 15.31 -17.78
N TYR A 243 -4.33 14.78 -18.95
CA TYR A 243 -3.41 13.95 -19.72
C TYR A 243 -3.11 14.46 -21.12
N HIS A 244 -3.81 15.46 -21.61
CA HIS A 244 -3.60 16.05 -22.92
C HIS A 244 -3.87 17.56 -22.87
N TYR A 245 -2.80 18.35 -22.89
CA TYR A 245 -2.86 19.81 -22.98
C TYR A 245 -3.06 20.25 -24.42
N LYS A 246 -3.99 21.18 -24.66
CA LYS A 246 -4.32 21.70 -26.00
C LYS A 246 -3.96 23.18 -26.14
N ASP A 247 -4.42 24.02 -25.23
CA ASP A 247 -4.26 25.49 -25.32
C ASP A 247 -4.42 26.15 -23.94
N LYS A 248 -4.08 27.46 -23.88
CA LYS A 248 -4.33 28.32 -22.72
C LYS A 248 -5.06 29.60 -23.14
N ILE A 249 -5.97 30.04 -22.29
CA ILE A 249 -6.82 31.22 -22.52
C ILE A 249 -6.60 32.19 -21.36
N LEU A 250 -6.30 33.48 -21.69
CA LEU A 250 -6.14 34.50 -20.68
C LEU A 250 -7.48 34.73 -19.95
N LYS A 251 -7.42 34.82 -18.62
CA LYS A 251 -8.58 35.22 -17.82
C LYS A 251 -8.89 36.70 -18.10
N GLY A 252 -10.09 36.97 -18.55
CA GLY A 252 -10.58 38.35 -18.71
C GLY A 252 -10.92 38.97 -17.34
#